data_8f12274dc4426b372109975eb6ef689a
#
_entry.id   8f12274dc4426b372109975eb6ef689a
#
_cell.length_a   1.000
_cell.length_b   1.000
_cell.length_c   1.000
_cell.angle_alpha   90.00
_cell.angle_beta   90.00
_cell.angle_gamma   90.00
#
_symmetry.space_group_name_H-M   'P 1'
#
loop_
_entity.id
_entity.type
_entity.pdbx_description
1 polymer ?
#
loop_
_entity_poly.entity_id
_entity_poly.type
_entity_poly.pdbx_seq_one_letter_code
_entity_poly.pdbx_strand_id
1 'polypeptide(L)'
;MRSVNKKVGGPVALVHFDAHLDTWDTYFGAPYTHGTPFRRAREEKLFLDDSSMHVGIRGPLYSTDDLKNDRDLGFKTIHCDDFQTQSTEEIAQRIKDRIGDNPLYLSIDIDVLDPAHAPGTGTPEIAGMTSREMLNVLRGLKDTNLVSADVVEVAPAYDHAELTSTAAATIVYELVNILARNNSPS
;
A
#
# COMPACT_ATOMS: atom_id res chain seq x y z
N MET A 1 4.64 11.08 -4.28
CA MET A 1 3.44 11.43 -5.09
C MET A 1 3.55 12.79 -5.81
N ARG A 2 3.89 13.96 -5.20
CA ARG A 2 3.95 15.29 -5.87
C ARG A 2 4.76 15.28 -7.18
N SER A 3 5.97 14.69 -7.16
CA SER A 3 6.83 14.58 -8.35
C SER A 3 6.24 13.67 -9.42
N VAL A 4 5.57 12.60 -9.01
CA VAL A 4 4.90 11.65 -9.91
C VAL A 4 3.75 12.33 -10.62
N ASN A 5 2.87 13.03 -9.89
CA ASN A 5 1.75 13.78 -10.47
C ASN A 5 2.23 14.81 -11.52
N LYS A 6 3.33 15.51 -11.20
CA LYS A 6 3.94 16.44 -12.17
C LYS A 6 4.42 15.72 -13.44
N LYS A 7 4.97 14.51 -13.29
CA LYS A 7 5.48 13.68 -14.42
C LYS A 7 4.36 13.13 -15.29
N VAL A 8 3.27 12.64 -14.67
CA VAL A 8 2.15 12.04 -15.41
C VAL A 8 1.06 13.04 -15.83
N GLY A 9 1.13 14.27 -15.34
CA GLY A 9 0.21 15.36 -15.73
C GLY A 9 -1.08 15.42 -14.91
N GLY A 10 -1.16 14.73 -13.77
CA GLY A 10 -2.38 14.73 -12.94
C GLY A 10 -2.32 13.78 -11.74
N PRO A 11 -3.44 13.65 -11.01
CA PRO A 11 -3.55 12.72 -9.90
C PRO A 11 -3.46 11.27 -10.38
N VAL A 12 -3.03 10.37 -9.49
CA VAL A 12 -2.84 8.94 -9.75
C VAL A 12 -3.85 8.10 -8.96
N ALA A 13 -4.11 6.87 -9.37
CA ALA A 13 -4.69 5.87 -8.48
C ALA A 13 -3.67 5.53 -7.41
N LEU A 14 -4.12 5.35 -6.17
CA LEU A 14 -3.27 4.97 -5.04
C LEU A 14 -3.72 3.61 -4.50
N VAL A 15 -2.81 2.64 -4.48
CA VAL A 15 -2.99 1.41 -3.71
C VAL A 15 -1.95 1.38 -2.61
N HIS A 16 -2.43 1.38 -1.38
CA HIS A 16 -1.64 1.39 -0.16
C HIS A 16 -1.77 0.04 0.54
N PHE A 17 -0.67 -0.68 0.60
CA PHE A 17 -0.54 -1.92 1.37
C PHE A 17 0.01 -1.57 2.75
N ASP A 18 -0.74 -1.85 3.80
CA ASP A 18 -0.40 -1.46 5.17
C ASP A 18 -1.31 -2.19 6.17
N ALA A 19 -0.86 -2.37 7.38
CA ALA A 19 -1.71 -2.74 8.51
C ALA A 19 -2.59 -1.57 8.97
N HIS A 20 -2.17 -0.32 8.71
CA HIS A 20 -2.74 0.93 9.20
C HIS A 20 -3.37 1.77 8.09
N LEU A 21 -4.20 2.76 8.45
CA LEU A 21 -4.89 3.61 7.48
C LEU A 21 -4.00 4.76 6.97
N ASP A 22 -3.18 5.34 7.83
CA ASP A 22 -2.32 6.50 7.55
C ASP A 22 -3.05 7.73 6.98
N THR A 23 -4.34 7.83 7.33
CA THR A 23 -5.26 8.89 6.89
C THR A 23 -5.77 9.77 8.04
N TRP A 24 -5.15 9.65 9.24
CA TRP A 24 -5.53 10.52 10.36
C TRP A 24 -5.19 11.97 10.08
N ASP A 25 -6.00 12.88 10.62
CA ASP A 25 -5.75 14.31 10.51
C ASP A 25 -4.56 14.76 11.35
N THR A 26 -4.46 14.20 12.55
CA THR A 26 -3.32 14.38 13.44
C THR A 26 -2.93 13.03 14.07
N TYR A 27 -1.66 12.85 14.34
CA TYR A 27 -1.11 11.70 15.05
C TYR A 27 -0.06 12.18 16.02
N PHE A 28 -0.14 11.77 17.29
CA PHE A 28 0.66 12.34 18.39
C PHE A 28 0.61 13.88 18.48
N GLY A 29 -0.53 14.47 18.15
CA GLY A 29 -0.74 15.93 18.19
C GLY A 29 -0.09 16.71 17.03
N ALA A 30 0.47 16.03 16.03
CA ALA A 30 1.10 16.67 14.88
C ALA A 30 0.38 16.30 13.55
N PRO A 31 0.24 17.26 12.62
CA PRO A 31 -0.44 17.03 11.34
C PRO A 31 0.46 16.35 10.28
N TYR A 32 1.77 16.26 10.51
CA TYR A 32 2.75 15.65 9.61
C TYR A 32 3.54 14.59 10.38
N THR A 33 3.08 13.35 10.29
CA THR A 33 3.69 12.16 10.90
C THR A 33 3.55 10.97 9.97
N HIS A 34 4.06 9.79 10.38
CA HIS A 34 3.88 8.54 9.64
C HIS A 34 2.41 8.12 9.51
N GLY A 35 1.51 8.44 10.47
CA GLY A 35 0.08 8.11 10.39
C GLY A 35 -0.80 9.10 9.60
N THR A 36 -0.22 10.11 8.93
CA THR A 36 -0.98 11.18 8.29
C THR A 36 -0.68 11.44 6.80
N PRO A 37 0.21 10.69 6.12
CA PRO A 37 0.69 11.04 4.78
C PRO A 37 -0.42 11.07 3.74
N PHE A 38 -1.35 10.13 3.79
CA PHE A 38 -2.42 10.06 2.79
C PHE A 38 -3.54 11.06 3.05
N ARG A 39 -3.74 11.49 4.29
CA ARG A 39 -4.58 12.66 4.57
C ARG A 39 -4.02 13.92 3.89
N ARG A 40 -2.72 14.17 4.07
CA ARG A 40 -2.05 15.30 3.40
C ARG A 40 -2.07 15.18 1.89
N ALA A 41 -1.83 13.97 1.36
CA ALA A 41 -1.91 13.71 -0.08
C ALA A 41 -3.32 13.97 -0.64
N ARG A 42 -4.37 13.64 0.12
CA ARG A 42 -5.76 13.91 -0.26
C ARG A 42 -6.07 15.40 -0.32
N GLU A 43 -5.64 16.15 0.68
CA GLU A 43 -5.82 17.60 0.72
C GLU A 43 -5.14 18.32 -0.46
N GLU A 44 -4.00 17.79 -0.90
CA GLU A 44 -3.28 18.27 -2.08
C GLU A 44 -3.83 17.72 -3.40
N LYS A 45 -4.87 16.88 -3.37
CA LYS A 45 -5.48 16.22 -4.56
C LYS A 45 -4.45 15.43 -5.38
N LEU A 46 -3.57 14.71 -4.71
CA LEU A 46 -2.50 13.94 -5.36
C LEU A 46 -2.97 12.57 -5.87
N PHE A 47 -4.13 12.09 -5.44
CA PHE A 47 -4.70 10.84 -5.90
C PHE A 47 -6.20 10.95 -6.22
N LEU A 48 -6.68 9.99 -6.98
CA LEU A 48 -8.07 9.90 -7.45
C LEU A 48 -8.95 9.25 -6.38
N ASP A 49 -10.05 9.92 -6.01
CA ASP A 49 -10.97 9.46 -4.96
C ASP A 49 -11.58 8.09 -5.26
N ASP A 50 -12.03 7.90 -6.50
CA ASP A 50 -12.75 6.69 -6.90
C ASP A 50 -11.84 5.55 -7.40
N SER A 51 -10.52 5.74 -7.35
CA SER A 51 -9.53 4.79 -7.84
C SER A 51 -8.44 4.49 -6.82
N SER A 52 -8.71 4.74 -5.53
CA SER A 52 -7.73 4.50 -4.47
C SER A 52 -8.26 3.52 -3.43
N MET A 53 -7.35 2.76 -2.81
CA MET A 53 -7.71 1.76 -1.81
C MET A 53 -6.55 1.39 -0.88
N HIS A 54 -6.93 0.87 0.29
CA HIS A 54 -6.05 0.20 1.23
C HIS A 54 -6.15 -1.32 1.10
N VAL A 55 -5.06 -2.03 1.36
CA VAL A 55 -4.97 -3.50 1.35
C VAL A 55 -4.19 -3.96 2.56
N GLY A 56 -4.81 -4.85 3.36
CA GLY A 56 -4.15 -5.47 4.51
C GLY A 56 -4.50 -4.85 5.86
N ILE A 57 -5.42 -3.89 5.90
CA ILE A 57 -5.79 -3.16 7.12
C ILE A 57 -6.26 -4.12 8.21
N ARG A 58 -5.65 -4.01 9.40
CA ARG A 58 -5.97 -4.79 10.60
C ARG A 58 -5.54 -4.11 11.90
N GLY A 59 -4.72 -3.06 11.80
CA GLY A 59 -4.20 -2.33 12.96
C GLY A 59 -5.30 -1.65 13.78
N PRO A 60 -5.00 -1.25 15.02
CA PRO A 60 -5.95 -0.61 15.90
C PRO A 60 -6.41 0.75 15.35
N LEU A 61 -7.66 1.09 15.63
CA LEU A 61 -8.27 2.37 15.29
C LEU A 61 -8.39 3.22 16.55
N TYR A 62 -8.28 4.54 16.41
CA TYR A 62 -8.51 5.47 17.51
C TYR A 62 -9.99 5.74 17.77
N SER A 63 -10.80 5.64 16.72
CA SER A 63 -12.22 5.94 16.74
C SER A 63 -13.00 4.95 15.91
N THR A 64 -14.24 4.69 16.30
CA THR A 64 -15.22 3.95 15.49
C THR A 64 -15.51 4.64 14.16
N ASP A 65 -15.23 5.93 14.05
CA ASP A 65 -15.43 6.72 12.84
C ASP A 65 -14.27 6.67 11.85
N ASP A 66 -13.10 6.13 12.23
CA ASP A 66 -11.89 6.15 11.39
C ASP A 66 -12.14 5.51 10.02
N LEU A 67 -12.76 4.32 9.97
CA LEU A 67 -13.10 3.67 8.70
C LEU A 67 -14.14 4.45 7.88
N LYS A 68 -15.03 5.20 8.54
CA LYS A 68 -15.97 6.07 7.84
C LYS A 68 -15.24 7.28 7.26
N ASN A 69 -14.41 7.91 8.07
CA ASN A 69 -13.61 9.05 7.64
C ASN A 69 -12.69 8.68 6.47
N ASP A 70 -12.11 7.50 6.50
CA ASP A 70 -11.28 6.96 5.44
C ASP A 70 -12.06 6.78 4.12
N ARG A 71 -13.27 6.21 4.18
CA ARG A 71 -14.17 6.14 3.02
C ARG A 71 -14.56 7.52 2.47
N ASP A 72 -14.77 8.49 3.36
CA ASP A 72 -15.11 9.88 2.97
C ASP A 72 -13.91 10.58 2.28
N LEU A 73 -12.67 10.09 2.49
CA LEU A 73 -11.48 10.49 1.75
C LEU A 73 -11.35 9.81 0.38
N GLY A 74 -12.22 8.86 0.06
CA GLY A 74 -12.28 8.18 -1.23
C GLY A 74 -11.65 6.79 -1.26
N PHE A 75 -11.20 6.25 -0.13
CA PHE A 75 -10.61 4.90 -0.07
C PHE A 75 -11.68 3.80 -0.02
N LYS A 76 -11.36 2.68 -0.65
CA LYS A 76 -11.93 1.36 -0.35
C LYS A 76 -10.89 0.53 0.38
N THR A 77 -11.34 -0.38 1.23
CA THR A 77 -10.46 -1.21 2.04
C THR A 77 -10.64 -2.69 1.70
N ILE A 78 -9.52 -3.38 1.55
CA ILE A 78 -9.41 -4.83 1.64
C ILE A 78 -8.75 -5.11 2.99
N HIS A 79 -9.51 -5.72 3.91
CA HIS A 79 -8.98 -6.11 5.21
C HIS A 79 -8.08 -7.35 5.09
N CYS A 80 -7.17 -7.53 6.03
CA CYS A 80 -6.31 -8.70 6.03
C CYS A 80 -7.14 -10.01 6.13
N ASP A 81 -8.26 -9.99 6.84
CA ASP A 81 -9.18 -11.13 6.95
C ASP A 81 -9.82 -11.55 5.62
N ASP A 82 -9.89 -10.67 4.62
CA ASP A 82 -10.39 -11.03 3.29
C ASP A 82 -9.55 -12.14 2.64
N PHE A 83 -8.25 -12.21 2.95
CA PHE A 83 -7.34 -13.26 2.48
C PHE A 83 -7.66 -14.66 3.00
N GLN A 84 -8.47 -14.79 4.05
CA GLN A 84 -8.92 -16.10 4.53
C GLN A 84 -9.96 -16.76 3.61
N THR A 85 -10.69 -15.97 2.85
CA THR A 85 -11.84 -16.41 2.03
C THR A 85 -11.67 -16.14 0.55
N GLN A 86 -10.71 -15.31 0.16
CA GLN A 86 -10.43 -14.93 -1.23
C GLN A 86 -9.01 -15.29 -1.61
N SER A 87 -8.84 -15.79 -2.81
CA SER A 87 -7.52 -16.06 -3.39
C SER A 87 -6.76 -14.76 -3.68
N THR A 88 -5.45 -14.85 -3.80
CA THR A 88 -4.59 -13.71 -4.17
C THR A 88 -4.93 -13.17 -5.57
N GLU A 89 -5.44 -14.02 -6.46
CA GLU A 89 -5.92 -13.65 -7.80
C GLU A 89 -7.20 -12.81 -7.72
N GLU A 90 -8.14 -13.18 -6.85
CA GLU A 90 -9.38 -12.42 -6.62
C GLU A 90 -9.07 -11.07 -5.98
N ILE A 91 -8.16 -11.01 -5.02
CA ILE A 91 -7.68 -9.75 -4.41
C ILE A 91 -7.04 -8.85 -5.48
N ALA A 92 -6.14 -9.38 -6.31
CA ALA A 92 -5.51 -8.63 -7.40
C ALA A 92 -6.56 -8.13 -8.41
N GLN A 93 -7.61 -8.91 -8.69
CA GLN A 93 -8.69 -8.49 -9.57
C GLN A 93 -9.51 -7.34 -8.97
N ARG A 94 -9.86 -7.41 -7.67
CA ARG A 94 -10.54 -6.31 -6.95
C ARG A 94 -9.73 -5.00 -7.01
N ILE A 95 -8.40 -5.10 -6.88
CA ILE A 95 -7.50 -3.94 -7.03
C ILE A 95 -7.61 -3.39 -8.46
N LYS A 96 -7.47 -4.24 -9.48
CA LYS A 96 -7.56 -3.83 -10.90
C LYS A 96 -8.91 -3.19 -11.23
N ASP A 97 -10.00 -3.78 -10.75
CA ASP A 97 -11.36 -3.23 -10.97
C ASP A 97 -11.53 -1.85 -10.32
N ARG A 98 -10.83 -1.58 -9.21
CA ARG A 98 -10.87 -0.29 -8.52
C ARG A 98 -10.04 0.78 -9.21
N ILE A 99 -8.83 0.44 -9.64
CA ILE A 99 -7.91 1.42 -10.25
C ILE A 99 -8.20 1.70 -11.72
N GLY A 100 -8.79 0.72 -12.45
CA GLY A 100 -8.97 0.81 -13.90
C GLY A 100 -7.64 1.00 -14.64
N ASP A 101 -7.67 1.79 -15.70
CA ASP A 101 -6.49 2.11 -16.53
C ASP A 101 -5.70 3.35 -16.03
N ASN A 102 -6.05 3.88 -14.84
CA ASN A 102 -5.40 5.07 -14.31
C ASN A 102 -3.92 4.82 -14.01
N PRO A 103 -3.08 5.86 -14.13
CA PRO A 103 -1.70 5.79 -13.63
C PRO A 103 -1.69 5.38 -12.16
N LEU A 104 -0.98 4.31 -11.83
CA LEU A 104 -0.98 3.70 -10.51
C LEU A 104 0.28 4.09 -9.72
N TYR A 105 0.08 4.50 -8.48
CA TYR A 105 1.10 4.60 -7.44
C TYR A 105 0.88 3.49 -6.41
N LEU A 106 1.89 2.64 -6.20
CA LEU A 106 1.88 1.65 -5.12
C LEU A 106 2.72 2.15 -3.96
N SER A 107 2.13 2.23 -2.76
CA SER A 107 2.85 2.43 -1.51
C SER A 107 2.75 1.17 -0.68
N ILE A 108 3.87 0.62 -0.27
CA ILE A 108 3.92 -0.63 0.48
C ILE A 108 4.62 -0.35 1.79
N ASP A 109 3.83 -0.28 2.88
CA ASP A 109 4.36 -0.39 4.22
C ASP A 109 4.70 -1.85 4.48
N ILE A 110 5.91 -2.11 4.96
CA ILE A 110 6.37 -3.48 5.15
C ILE A 110 5.61 -4.19 6.26
N ASP A 111 4.95 -3.46 7.15
CA ASP A 111 4.14 -4.01 8.23
C ASP A 111 2.80 -4.61 7.76
N VAL A 112 2.43 -4.44 6.49
CA VAL A 112 1.34 -5.23 5.88
C VAL A 112 1.61 -6.72 6.00
N LEU A 113 2.90 -7.12 6.00
CA LEU A 113 3.29 -8.49 6.25
C LEU A 113 3.16 -8.84 7.74
N ASP A 114 2.84 -10.12 8.00
CA ASP A 114 2.89 -10.64 9.36
C ASP A 114 4.31 -10.52 9.94
N PRO A 115 4.47 -10.23 11.24
CA PRO A 115 5.78 -10.18 11.89
C PRO A 115 6.62 -11.45 11.77
N ALA A 116 5.99 -12.61 11.48
CA ALA A 116 6.72 -13.83 11.14
C ALA A 116 7.47 -13.73 9.80
N HIS A 117 7.10 -12.80 8.93
CA HIS A 117 7.69 -12.55 7.62
C HIS A 117 8.47 -11.23 7.55
N ALA A 118 8.11 -10.25 8.38
CA ALA A 118 8.73 -8.93 8.41
C ALA A 118 8.78 -8.36 9.86
N PRO A 119 9.65 -8.89 10.73
CA PRO A 119 9.74 -8.45 12.13
C PRO A 119 10.39 -7.06 12.30
N GLY A 120 11.16 -6.59 11.32
CA GLY A 120 11.96 -5.35 11.40
C GLY A 120 11.19 -4.13 10.90
N THR A 121 10.15 -3.74 11.60
CA THR A 121 9.35 -2.54 11.36
C THR A 121 9.00 -1.82 12.67
N GLY A 122 8.50 -0.59 12.59
CA GLY A 122 8.19 0.25 13.76
C GLY A 122 6.91 -0.15 14.47
N THR A 123 5.87 -0.51 13.73
CA THR A 123 4.50 -0.78 14.19
C THR A 123 3.99 -2.14 13.70
N PRO A 124 4.63 -3.25 14.11
CA PRO A 124 4.23 -4.58 13.63
C PRO A 124 2.85 -4.98 14.18
N GLU A 125 2.00 -5.51 13.32
CA GLU A 125 0.69 -6.06 13.66
C GLU A 125 0.63 -7.55 13.29
N ILE A 126 0.11 -8.38 14.20
CA ILE A 126 -0.06 -9.83 13.95
C ILE A 126 -1.22 -10.10 12.98
N ALA A 127 -1.31 -11.35 12.48
CA ALA A 127 -2.30 -11.78 11.50
C ALA A 127 -2.22 -11.03 10.18
N GLY A 128 -1.00 -10.72 9.74
CA GLY A 128 -0.70 -10.05 8.49
C GLY A 128 -0.60 -10.98 7.28
N MET A 129 -0.32 -10.39 6.13
CA MET A 129 -0.05 -11.13 4.91
C MET A 129 1.24 -11.96 5.04
N THR A 130 1.25 -13.13 4.43
CA THR A 130 2.51 -13.84 4.18
C THR A 130 3.27 -13.18 3.04
N SER A 131 4.60 -13.35 3.01
CA SER A 131 5.41 -12.90 1.89
C SER A 131 4.99 -13.54 0.55
N ARG A 132 4.44 -14.78 0.57
CA ARG A 132 3.90 -15.45 -0.61
C ARG A 132 2.65 -14.75 -1.15
N GLU A 133 1.68 -14.42 -0.29
CA GLU A 133 0.47 -13.70 -0.68
C GLU A 133 0.81 -12.35 -1.28
N MET A 134 1.70 -11.58 -0.64
CA MET A 134 2.17 -10.29 -1.17
C MET A 134 2.73 -10.44 -2.58
N LEU A 135 3.67 -11.35 -2.80
CA LEU A 135 4.28 -11.55 -4.13
C LEU A 135 3.24 -12.00 -5.17
N ASN A 136 2.30 -12.86 -4.80
CA ASN A 136 1.24 -13.32 -5.70
C ASN A 136 0.32 -12.16 -6.11
N VAL A 137 -0.10 -11.32 -5.15
CA VAL A 137 -0.91 -10.12 -5.46
C VAL A 137 -0.13 -9.17 -6.39
N LEU A 138 1.12 -8.86 -6.10
CA LEU A 138 1.95 -8.01 -6.94
C LEU A 138 2.08 -8.56 -8.37
N ARG A 139 2.32 -9.86 -8.51
CA ARG A 139 2.38 -10.53 -9.84
C ARG A 139 1.05 -10.47 -10.58
N GLY A 140 -0.06 -10.49 -9.83
CA GLY A 140 -1.40 -10.26 -10.38
C GLY A 140 -1.63 -8.86 -10.94
N LEU A 141 -0.83 -7.87 -10.48
CA LEU A 141 -0.90 -6.47 -10.94
C LEU A 141 0.05 -6.15 -12.12
N LYS A 142 0.71 -7.13 -12.70
CA LYS A 142 1.74 -6.97 -13.76
C LYS A 142 1.29 -6.20 -15.00
N ASP A 143 -0.01 -6.17 -15.28
CA ASP A 143 -0.58 -5.53 -16.47
C ASP A 143 -1.27 -4.18 -16.14
N THR A 144 -1.04 -3.63 -14.94
CA THR A 144 -1.54 -2.31 -14.54
C THR A 144 -0.61 -1.19 -15.01
N ASN A 145 -1.13 0.02 -15.11
CA ASN A 145 -0.34 1.20 -15.48
C ASN A 145 0.48 1.73 -14.28
N LEU A 146 1.35 0.88 -13.71
CA LEU A 146 2.23 1.28 -12.61
C LEU A 146 3.23 2.34 -13.09
N VAL A 147 3.19 3.52 -12.48
CA VAL A 147 4.07 4.65 -12.82
C VAL A 147 5.11 4.95 -11.74
N SER A 148 4.84 4.55 -10.50
CA SER A 148 5.79 4.69 -9.38
C SER A 148 5.38 3.78 -8.23
N ALA A 149 6.35 3.45 -7.37
CA ALA A 149 6.13 2.73 -6.13
C ALA A 149 7.15 3.15 -5.07
N ASP A 150 6.82 2.91 -3.81
CA ASP A 150 7.76 2.89 -2.70
C ASP A 150 7.53 1.68 -1.78
N VAL A 151 8.55 1.35 -1.00
CA VAL A 151 8.49 0.40 0.12
C VAL A 151 9.03 1.16 1.32
N VAL A 152 8.23 1.26 2.37
CA VAL A 152 8.51 2.10 3.54
C VAL A 152 8.52 1.29 4.84
N GLU A 153 8.90 1.94 5.93
CA GLU A 153 8.89 1.43 7.31
C GLU A 153 9.80 0.22 7.57
N VAL A 154 10.71 -0.13 6.65
CA VAL A 154 11.77 -1.11 6.94
C VAL A 154 12.73 -0.52 7.96
N ALA A 155 12.83 -1.15 9.12
CA ALA A 155 13.69 -0.73 10.22
C ALA A 155 14.81 -1.76 10.47
N PRO A 156 15.98 -1.66 9.79
CA PRO A 156 17.04 -2.67 9.88
C PRO A 156 17.58 -2.91 11.28
N ALA A 157 17.52 -1.89 12.15
CA ALA A 157 17.94 -2.02 13.55
C ALA A 157 17.09 -2.98 14.38
N TYR A 158 15.85 -3.24 13.95
CA TYR A 158 14.91 -4.18 14.56
C TYR A 158 14.77 -5.48 13.77
N ASP A 159 15.45 -5.57 12.62
CA ASP A 159 15.36 -6.74 11.74
C ASP A 159 16.19 -7.90 12.29
N HIS A 160 15.58 -9.08 12.35
CA HIS A 160 16.27 -10.29 12.78
C HIS A 160 16.70 -11.11 11.56
N ALA A 161 17.98 -11.40 11.47
CA ALA A 161 18.57 -12.17 10.36
C ALA A 161 18.23 -11.60 8.96
N GLU A 162 18.03 -10.29 8.86
CA GLU A 162 17.73 -9.60 7.60
C GLU A 162 16.45 -10.09 6.88
N LEU A 163 15.52 -10.68 7.63
CA LEU A 163 14.27 -11.23 7.06
C LEU A 163 13.44 -10.14 6.39
N THR A 164 13.23 -9.02 7.09
CA THR A 164 12.44 -7.89 6.59
C THR A 164 13.13 -7.21 5.42
N SER A 165 14.44 -6.98 5.53
CA SER A 165 15.24 -6.39 4.46
C SER A 165 15.22 -7.26 3.20
N THR A 166 15.26 -8.59 3.35
CA THR A 166 15.16 -9.53 2.23
C THR A 166 13.75 -9.53 1.62
N ALA A 167 12.70 -9.48 2.44
CA ALA A 167 11.32 -9.38 1.96
C ALA A 167 11.12 -8.08 1.17
N ALA A 168 11.55 -6.94 1.72
CA ALA A 168 11.48 -5.64 1.05
C ALA A 168 12.25 -5.62 -0.28
N ALA A 169 13.48 -6.17 -0.30
CA ALA A 169 14.28 -6.25 -1.52
C ALA A 169 13.58 -7.09 -2.60
N THR A 170 12.92 -8.19 -2.22
CA THR A 170 12.17 -9.03 -3.15
C THR A 170 10.93 -8.30 -3.68
N ILE A 171 10.21 -7.58 -2.82
CA ILE A 171 9.07 -6.73 -3.22
C ILE A 171 9.55 -5.67 -4.23
N VAL A 172 10.62 -4.95 -3.93
CA VAL A 172 11.21 -3.95 -4.84
C VAL A 172 11.58 -4.58 -6.19
N TYR A 173 12.14 -5.80 -6.18
CA TYR A 173 12.46 -6.52 -7.41
C TYR A 173 11.21 -6.78 -8.27
N GLU A 174 10.10 -7.22 -7.68
CA GLU A 174 8.83 -7.41 -8.41
C GLU A 174 8.28 -6.07 -8.95
N LEU A 175 8.33 -5.00 -8.17
CA LEU A 175 7.90 -3.66 -8.60
C LEU A 175 8.73 -3.16 -9.80
N VAL A 176 10.06 -3.35 -9.78
CA VAL A 176 10.94 -3.00 -10.91
C VAL A 176 10.59 -3.80 -12.15
N ASN A 177 10.26 -5.09 -12.01
CA ASN A 177 9.83 -5.92 -13.15
C ASN A 177 8.52 -5.42 -13.77
N ILE A 178 7.54 -5.01 -12.96
CA ILE A 178 6.28 -4.43 -13.45
C ILE A 178 6.56 -3.11 -14.18
N LEU A 179 7.34 -2.21 -13.58
CA LEU A 179 7.71 -0.93 -14.19
C LEU A 179 8.49 -1.11 -15.51
N ALA A 180 9.39 -2.09 -15.58
CA ALA A 180 10.17 -2.38 -16.78
C ALA A 180 9.27 -2.86 -17.93
N ARG A 181 8.28 -3.71 -17.66
CA ARG A 181 7.29 -4.16 -18.67
C ARG A 181 6.49 -3.00 -19.25
N ASN A 182 6.03 -2.08 -18.39
CA ASN A 182 5.24 -0.92 -18.80
C ASN A 182 6.03 0.05 -19.71
N ASN A 183 7.36 0.05 -19.60
CA ASN A 183 8.24 0.91 -20.39
C ASN A 183 8.92 0.18 -21.56
N SER A 184 8.63 -1.10 -21.78
CA SER A 184 9.16 -1.84 -22.93
C SER A 184 8.37 -1.47 -24.19
N PRO A 185 9.04 -1.13 -25.30
CA PRO A 185 8.34 -0.93 -26.58
C PRO A 185 7.67 -2.25 -26.99
N SER A 186 6.40 -2.16 -27.35
CA SER A 186 5.60 -3.26 -27.95
C SER A 186 6.13 -3.68 -29.31
#